data_bf51af44258ffe8c616529850853b16f
#
_entry.id   bf51af44258ffe8c616529850853b16f
#
_cell.length_a   1.000
_cell.length_b   1.000
_cell.length_c   1.000
_cell.angle_alpha   90.00
_cell.angle_beta   90.00
_cell.angle_gamma   90.00
#
_symmetry.space_group_name_H-M   'P 1'
#
loop_
_entity.id
_entity.type
_entity.pdbx_description
1 polymer ?
#
loop_
_entity_poly.entity_id
_entity_poly.type
_entity_poly.pdbx_seq_one_letter_code
_entity_poly.pdbx_strand_id
1 'polypeptide(L)'
;MHRTASILAPLVILLLVALTATAARAAEMMPTFAEWQAACAKLPLNRVLAGRMPPKALLPLQTFAEFDRVLDAFFALATNGPLADATRWVGAAPRRDTFLDFGRTWFTSPQLPFEPFAEKLALPAEGKVVIQGDLHGDIHSLLGVLGGLQERKWLDGFALTEPGLHLVFLGDYTDRGLYGVEVLYTLFRLKLANPDRVHLGRGNHEEIGLVSRYGFLAEGRAKYGPEFNAAKLLRAYDLLPVVTYVGTGTDFVQLCHGGMEPGFSPGPLLAAAGPDRFQRLGALRQKAFLRADPDWLKSDPTSAALAARSFQDFTPETPTSPSTIGFMWNDFTVFRDEPAFGQDPTRAFVYGQAAVRHLLRAAGSDGAALHAVIRAHQHSSAPNPMMHRLLASRGLFRHWQETDSSAARDADPAALKQRLETAASRAIPDGSVWTLNVVPDSVYGVGCGFNFASFAVLRLGPSFGDWRIGVETVDVATR
;
A
#
# COMPACT_ATOMS: atom_id res chain seq x y z
N MET A 1 -55.50 -15.77 1.13
CA MET A 1 -54.17 -16.18 0.60
C MET A 1 -53.87 -15.38 -0.65
N HIS A 2 -52.68 -14.88 -0.78
CA HIS A 2 -52.08 -14.07 -1.85
C HIS A 2 -52.37 -12.57 -1.84
N ARG A 3 -51.31 -11.84 -1.43
CA ARG A 3 -50.76 -10.62 -2.07
C ARG A 3 -49.84 -9.87 -1.10
N THR A 4 -48.60 -10.31 -0.96
CA THR A 4 -47.55 -9.53 -0.25
C THR A 4 -46.16 -9.61 -0.92
N ALA A 5 -46.10 -9.82 -2.24
CA ALA A 5 -44.82 -10.02 -2.94
C ALA A 5 -44.45 -8.94 -3.99
N SER A 6 -45.08 -7.73 -3.98
CA SER A 6 -44.88 -6.79 -5.10
C SER A 6 -44.39 -5.36 -4.71
N ILE A 7 -44.06 -5.11 -3.46
CA ILE A 7 -43.65 -3.72 -3.05
C ILE A 7 -42.14 -3.55 -2.84
N LEU A 8 -41.40 -4.64 -2.61
CA LEU A 8 -39.96 -4.56 -2.34
C LEU A 8 -39.09 -4.29 -3.59
N ALA A 9 -39.46 -4.80 -4.74
CA ALA A 9 -38.66 -4.62 -5.95
C ALA A 9 -38.58 -3.17 -6.44
N PRO A 10 -39.66 -2.36 -6.47
CA PRO A 10 -39.57 -0.97 -6.90
C PRO A 10 -38.81 -0.07 -5.89
N LEU A 11 -38.82 -0.40 -4.60
CA LEU A 11 -38.12 0.38 -3.59
C LEU A 11 -36.59 0.23 -3.71
N VAL A 12 -36.10 -0.98 -4.00
CA VAL A 12 -34.67 -1.27 -4.20
C VAL A 12 -34.16 -0.61 -5.49
N ILE A 13 -34.96 -0.61 -6.55
CA ILE A 13 -34.61 0.06 -7.82
C ILE A 13 -34.61 1.58 -7.63
N LEU A 14 -35.56 2.17 -6.89
CA LEU A 14 -35.56 3.60 -6.58
C LEU A 14 -34.37 4.01 -5.71
N LEU A 15 -33.96 3.18 -4.76
CA LEU A 15 -32.76 3.45 -3.91
C LEU A 15 -31.47 3.38 -4.72
N LEU A 16 -31.34 2.40 -5.62
CA LEU A 16 -30.20 2.28 -6.54
C LEU A 16 -30.13 3.47 -7.52
N VAL A 17 -31.26 3.88 -8.07
CA VAL A 17 -31.34 5.04 -8.97
C VAL A 17 -31.07 6.35 -8.23
N ALA A 18 -31.51 6.49 -6.98
CA ALA A 18 -31.20 7.66 -6.16
C ALA A 18 -29.73 7.71 -5.75
N LEU A 19 -29.09 6.57 -5.45
CA LEU A 19 -27.66 6.47 -5.14
C LEU A 19 -26.80 6.76 -6.38
N THR A 20 -27.18 6.26 -7.55
CA THR A 20 -26.49 6.58 -8.82
C THR A 20 -26.69 8.04 -9.23
N ALA A 21 -27.87 8.61 -8.99
CA ALA A 21 -28.13 10.04 -9.29
C ALA A 21 -27.38 10.99 -8.34
N THR A 22 -27.20 10.64 -7.05
CA THR A 22 -26.40 11.42 -6.10
C THR A 22 -24.90 11.30 -6.39
N ALA A 23 -24.42 10.11 -6.74
CA ALA A 23 -23.03 9.91 -7.16
C ALA A 23 -22.74 10.64 -8.50
N ALA A 24 -23.67 10.60 -9.46
CA ALA A 24 -23.57 11.31 -10.72
C ALA A 24 -23.58 12.85 -10.52
N ARG A 25 -24.41 13.36 -9.62
CA ARG A 25 -24.50 14.80 -9.31
C ARG A 25 -23.28 15.31 -8.54
N ALA A 26 -22.65 14.46 -7.71
CA ALA A 26 -21.37 14.78 -7.07
C ALA A 26 -20.21 14.71 -8.08
N ALA A 27 -20.27 13.82 -9.07
CA ALA A 27 -19.30 13.73 -10.16
C ALA A 27 -19.35 14.96 -11.09
N GLU A 28 -20.52 15.58 -11.29
CA GLU A 28 -20.71 16.76 -12.15
C GLU A 28 -20.04 18.03 -11.60
N MET A 29 -19.69 18.07 -10.31
CA MET A 29 -19.05 19.22 -9.64
C MET A 29 -17.54 19.05 -9.41
N MET A 30 -16.96 17.92 -9.78
CA MET A 30 -15.53 17.65 -9.60
C MET A 30 -14.79 17.83 -10.93
N PRO A 31 -13.53 18.34 -10.93
CA PRO A 31 -12.77 18.47 -12.16
C PRO A 31 -12.60 17.11 -12.85
N THR A 32 -12.62 17.12 -14.16
CA THR A 32 -12.21 15.95 -14.96
C THR A 32 -10.76 15.59 -14.66
N PHE A 33 -10.32 14.40 -15.03
CA PHE A 33 -8.92 14.02 -14.85
C PHE A 33 -7.97 14.95 -15.62
N ALA A 34 -8.32 15.35 -16.83
CA ALA A 34 -7.52 16.26 -17.63
C ALA A 34 -7.38 17.66 -17.00
N GLU A 35 -8.49 18.23 -16.48
CA GLU A 35 -8.46 19.50 -15.74
C GLU A 35 -7.63 19.38 -14.45
N TRP A 36 -7.79 18.27 -13.72
CA TRP A 36 -7.00 17.97 -12.52
C TRP A 36 -5.51 17.88 -12.83
N GLN A 37 -5.14 17.09 -13.82
CA GLN A 37 -3.76 16.95 -14.28
C GLN A 37 -3.15 18.28 -14.71
N ALA A 38 -3.90 19.08 -15.50
CA ALA A 38 -3.45 20.40 -15.94
C ALA A 38 -3.30 21.40 -14.78
N ALA A 39 -4.12 21.31 -13.75
CA ALA A 39 -4.01 22.15 -12.55
C ALA A 39 -2.79 21.74 -11.71
N CYS A 40 -2.60 20.43 -11.45
CA CYS A 40 -1.45 19.94 -10.70
C CYS A 40 -0.11 20.15 -11.44
N ALA A 41 -0.11 20.12 -12.77
CA ALA A 41 1.10 20.39 -13.57
C ALA A 41 1.66 21.82 -13.38
N LYS A 42 0.85 22.75 -12.86
CA LYS A 42 1.29 24.11 -12.53
C LYS A 42 1.96 24.22 -11.16
N LEU A 43 1.86 23.18 -10.34
CA LEU A 43 2.47 23.15 -9.02
C LEU A 43 4.00 23.06 -9.16
N PRO A 44 4.77 23.85 -8.39
CA PRO A 44 6.22 23.66 -8.33
C PRO A 44 6.56 22.30 -7.76
N LEU A 45 7.67 21.71 -8.19
CA LEU A 45 8.19 20.49 -7.59
C LEU A 45 8.52 20.72 -6.09
N ASN A 46 8.35 19.71 -5.25
CA ASN A 46 8.70 19.78 -3.82
C ASN A 46 10.13 20.24 -3.60
N ARG A 47 11.09 19.75 -4.40
CA ARG A 47 12.49 20.14 -4.35
C ARG A 47 12.73 21.62 -4.66
N VAL A 48 11.91 22.24 -5.50
CA VAL A 48 11.99 23.68 -5.80
C VAL A 48 11.45 24.50 -4.65
N LEU A 49 10.41 24.02 -3.98
CA LEU A 49 9.82 24.67 -2.82
C LEU A 49 10.74 24.66 -1.59
N ALA A 50 11.64 23.70 -1.49
CA ALA A 50 12.58 23.56 -0.36
C ALA A 50 11.87 23.67 1.01
N GLY A 51 10.71 22.98 1.16
CA GLY A 51 9.90 22.97 2.38
C GLY A 51 8.93 24.16 2.54
N ARG A 52 8.93 25.13 1.63
CA ARG A 52 7.97 26.26 1.66
C ARG A 52 6.65 25.87 1.00
N MET A 53 5.52 26.27 1.58
CA MET A 53 4.22 26.02 0.99
C MET A 53 4.11 26.63 -0.41
N PRO A 54 3.44 25.93 -1.35
CA PRO A 54 3.15 26.49 -2.66
C PRO A 54 2.23 27.71 -2.54
N PRO A 55 2.31 28.68 -3.46
CA PRO A 55 1.37 29.81 -3.50
C PRO A 55 -0.08 29.33 -3.55
N LYS A 56 -0.94 29.86 -2.68
CA LYS A 56 -2.36 29.47 -2.60
C LYS A 56 -3.08 29.54 -3.94
N ALA A 57 -2.76 30.53 -4.77
CA ALA A 57 -3.37 30.70 -6.10
C ALA A 57 -3.06 29.55 -7.08
N LEU A 58 -2.04 28.74 -6.82
CA LEU A 58 -1.68 27.59 -7.65
C LEU A 58 -2.32 26.28 -7.15
N LEU A 59 -2.93 26.27 -5.96
CA LEU A 59 -3.53 25.04 -5.42
C LEU A 59 -4.71 24.60 -6.31
N PRO A 60 -4.74 23.33 -6.73
CA PRO A 60 -5.86 22.80 -7.53
C PRO A 60 -7.19 22.82 -6.78
N LEU A 61 -7.14 22.58 -5.47
CA LEU A 61 -8.28 22.68 -4.57
C LEU A 61 -8.19 24.00 -3.81
N GLN A 62 -9.12 24.91 -4.06
CA GLN A 62 -9.15 26.21 -3.42
C GLN A 62 -9.75 26.19 -2.02
N THR A 63 -10.61 25.22 -1.74
CA THR A 63 -11.25 24.97 -0.44
C THR A 63 -11.15 23.51 -0.06
N PHE A 64 -11.18 23.23 1.24
CA PHE A 64 -11.21 21.85 1.74
C PHE A 64 -12.55 21.15 1.45
N ALA A 65 -13.63 21.92 1.26
CA ALA A 65 -14.95 21.39 0.97
C ALA A 65 -14.99 20.51 -0.30
N GLU A 66 -14.13 20.79 -1.29
CA GLU A 66 -14.01 19.96 -2.49
C GLU A 66 -13.42 18.59 -2.16
N PHE A 67 -12.41 18.54 -1.31
CA PHE A 67 -11.83 17.28 -0.83
C PHE A 67 -12.80 16.56 0.13
N ASP A 68 -13.49 17.29 0.98
CA ASP A 68 -14.42 16.73 1.97
C ASP A 68 -15.56 15.95 1.29
N ARG A 69 -16.06 16.42 0.13
CA ARG A 69 -17.03 15.67 -0.70
C ARG A 69 -16.47 14.33 -1.20
N VAL A 70 -15.19 14.29 -1.57
CA VAL A 70 -14.54 13.03 -2.00
C VAL A 70 -14.41 12.08 -0.82
N LEU A 71 -14.08 12.58 0.39
CA LEU A 71 -14.07 11.80 1.61
C LEU A 71 -15.45 11.23 1.94
N ASP A 72 -16.51 12.03 1.85
CA ASP A 72 -17.88 11.55 2.07
C ASP A 72 -18.26 10.43 1.10
N ALA A 73 -17.92 10.58 -0.18
CA ALA A 73 -18.14 9.56 -1.18
C ALA A 73 -17.32 8.27 -0.89
N PHE A 74 -16.09 8.40 -0.43
CA PHE A 74 -15.24 7.28 -0.04
C PHE A 74 -15.81 6.53 1.18
N PHE A 75 -16.29 7.24 2.19
CA PHE A 75 -16.99 6.63 3.33
C PHE A 75 -18.30 5.97 2.94
N ALA A 76 -19.07 6.59 2.05
CA ALA A 76 -20.28 5.99 1.50
C ALA A 76 -19.97 4.69 0.75
N LEU A 77 -18.89 4.64 -0.02
CA LEU A 77 -18.41 3.42 -0.67
C LEU A 77 -18.05 2.34 0.36
N ALA A 78 -17.34 2.68 1.44
CA ALA A 78 -17.00 1.73 2.49
C ALA A 78 -18.24 1.20 3.24
N THR A 79 -19.22 2.08 3.50
CA THR A 79 -20.45 1.72 4.23
C THR A 79 -21.39 0.81 3.43
N ASN A 80 -21.39 0.92 2.11
CA ASN A 80 -22.29 0.20 1.21
C ASN A 80 -21.57 -0.85 0.35
N GLY A 81 -20.25 -0.93 0.43
CA GLY A 81 -19.41 -1.82 -0.34
C GLY A 81 -18.99 -3.10 0.40
N PRO A 82 -17.97 -3.79 -0.14
CA PRO A 82 -17.51 -5.08 0.38
C PRO A 82 -17.07 -5.07 1.85
N LEU A 83 -16.49 -3.97 2.35
CA LEU A 83 -16.08 -3.85 3.75
C LEU A 83 -17.24 -3.90 4.75
N ALA A 84 -18.44 -3.50 4.34
CA ALA A 84 -19.63 -3.53 5.17
C ALA A 84 -20.37 -4.89 5.13
N ASP A 85 -20.02 -5.75 4.20
CA ASP A 85 -20.61 -7.08 4.04
C ASP A 85 -19.90 -8.09 4.94
N ALA A 86 -20.55 -8.47 6.04
CA ALA A 86 -20.00 -9.43 7.00
C ALA A 86 -19.66 -10.80 6.36
N THR A 87 -20.32 -11.17 5.26
CA THR A 87 -20.04 -12.43 4.54
C THR A 87 -18.73 -12.44 3.80
N ARG A 88 -18.12 -11.26 3.58
CA ARG A 88 -16.79 -11.10 2.99
C ARG A 88 -15.67 -11.30 4.00
N TRP A 89 -15.96 -11.32 5.29
CA TRP A 89 -14.97 -11.46 6.33
C TRP A 89 -14.76 -12.93 6.71
N VAL A 90 -13.52 -13.36 6.75
CA VAL A 90 -13.11 -14.65 7.28
C VAL A 90 -13.00 -14.54 8.79
N GLY A 91 -13.77 -15.34 9.52
CA GLY A 91 -13.95 -15.17 10.96
C GLY A 91 -14.89 -14.01 11.31
N ALA A 92 -14.63 -13.34 12.41
CA ALA A 92 -15.50 -12.25 12.88
C ALA A 92 -15.20 -10.94 12.14
N ALA A 93 -16.23 -10.36 11.52
CA ALA A 93 -16.14 -9.01 10.96
C ALA A 93 -15.91 -7.97 12.07
N PRO A 94 -15.32 -6.80 11.76
CA PRO A 94 -15.28 -5.68 12.68
C PRO A 94 -16.70 -5.24 13.09
N ARG A 95 -16.82 -4.68 14.26
CA ARG A 95 -18.11 -4.13 14.70
C ARG A 95 -18.48 -2.92 13.85
N ARG A 96 -19.64 -2.99 13.19
CA ARG A 96 -20.11 -1.94 12.28
C ARG A 96 -20.30 -0.58 12.96
N ASP A 97 -20.74 -0.58 14.22
CA ASP A 97 -21.00 0.62 15.03
C ASP A 97 -19.70 1.35 15.47
N THR A 98 -18.54 0.79 15.22
CA THR A 98 -17.23 1.41 15.45
C THR A 98 -16.41 1.53 14.19
N PHE A 99 -16.30 0.46 13.42
CA PHE A 99 -15.47 0.41 12.20
C PHE A 99 -16.00 1.32 11.07
N LEU A 100 -17.33 1.39 10.91
CA LEU A 100 -18.01 2.20 9.88
C LEU A 100 -18.75 3.42 10.45
N ASP A 101 -18.54 3.77 11.72
CA ASP A 101 -19.05 5.01 12.28
C ASP A 101 -18.05 6.16 12.05
N PHE A 102 -18.24 6.90 10.99
CA PHE A 102 -17.37 8.03 10.61
C PHE A 102 -17.70 9.34 11.35
N GLY A 103 -18.77 9.37 12.14
CA GLY A 103 -19.03 10.43 13.11
C GLY A 103 -18.11 10.36 14.33
N ARG A 104 -17.52 9.19 14.58
CA ARG A 104 -16.53 8.99 15.65
C ARG A 104 -15.12 9.09 15.08
N THR A 105 -14.25 9.73 15.83
CA THR A 105 -12.84 9.88 15.49
C THR A 105 -11.95 9.33 16.59
N TRP A 106 -10.66 9.24 16.38
CA TRP A 106 -9.67 8.85 17.39
C TRP A 106 -9.67 9.74 18.61
N PHE A 107 -10.19 10.97 18.49
CA PHE A 107 -10.28 11.96 19.57
C PHE A 107 -11.60 11.90 20.33
N THR A 108 -12.56 11.05 19.94
CA THR A 108 -13.82 10.87 20.66
C THR A 108 -13.64 9.92 21.84
N SER A 109 -14.49 10.05 22.87
CA SER A 109 -14.52 9.13 24.01
C SER A 109 -15.78 8.25 23.93
N PRO A 110 -15.69 6.93 24.12
CA PRO A 110 -14.46 6.15 24.23
C PRO A 110 -13.68 6.12 22.89
N GLN A 111 -12.38 5.90 22.98
CA GLN A 111 -11.54 5.80 21.75
C GLN A 111 -12.03 4.68 20.84
N LEU A 112 -11.89 4.92 19.52
CA LEU A 112 -12.14 3.87 18.53
C LEU A 112 -11.06 2.79 18.61
N PRO A 113 -11.44 1.51 18.64
CA PRO A 113 -10.45 0.45 18.48
C PRO A 113 -9.84 0.50 17.08
N PHE A 114 -8.52 0.32 17.01
CA PHE A 114 -7.87 0.06 15.75
C PHE A 114 -8.12 -1.41 15.34
N GLU A 115 -8.68 -1.61 14.16
CA GLU A 115 -9.06 -2.92 13.64
C GLU A 115 -8.27 -3.21 12.34
N PRO A 116 -6.96 -3.52 12.45
CA PRO A 116 -6.16 -3.82 11.26
C PRO A 116 -6.66 -5.10 10.58
N PHE A 117 -6.63 -5.09 9.26
CA PHE A 117 -7.11 -6.21 8.48
C PHE A 117 -6.27 -6.48 7.23
N ALA A 118 -6.36 -7.73 6.77
CA ALA A 118 -5.80 -8.21 5.52
C ALA A 118 -6.88 -8.31 4.46
N GLU A 119 -6.52 -8.10 3.20
CA GLU A 119 -7.34 -8.30 2.02
C GLU A 119 -6.80 -9.45 1.19
N LYS A 120 -7.68 -10.29 0.65
CA LYS A 120 -7.37 -11.25 -0.41
C LYS A 120 -8.00 -10.78 -1.71
N LEU A 121 -7.22 -10.82 -2.77
CA LEU A 121 -7.63 -10.49 -4.13
C LEU A 121 -7.29 -11.67 -5.04
N ALA A 122 -8.28 -12.51 -5.31
CA ALA A 122 -8.15 -13.63 -6.23
C ALA A 122 -8.58 -13.20 -7.63
N LEU A 123 -7.64 -13.18 -8.55
CA LEU A 123 -7.82 -12.75 -9.94
C LEU A 123 -7.85 -13.96 -10.88
N PRO A 124 -8.44 -13.82 -12.07
CA PRO A 124 -8.29 -14.84 -13.11
C PRO A 124 -6.81 -14.96 -13.54
N ALA A 125 -6.46 -16.13 -14.10
CA ALA A 125 -5.22 -16.27 -14.84
C ALA A 125 -5.18 -15.18 -15.93
N GLU A 126 -4.05 -14.60 -16.25
CA GLU A 126 -3.91 -13.41 -17.14
C GLU A 126 -4.30 -12.06 -16.50
N GLY A 127 -4.73 -12.05 -15.22
CA GLY A 127 -4.90 -10.82 -14.46
C GLY A 127 -3.61 -9.99 -14.43
N LYS A 128 -3.78 -8.67 -14.40
CA LYS A 128 -2.66 -7.72 -14.34
C LYS A 128 -2.79 -6.85 -13.11
N VAL A 129 -1.69 -6.63 -12.42
CA VAL A 129 -1.67 -5.73 -11.25
C VAL A 129 -0.56 -4.71 -11.44
N VAL A 130 -0.93 -3.44 -11.51
CA VAL A 130 0.00 -2.33 -11.39
C VAL A 130 0.20 -2.05 -9.91
N ILE A 131 1.44 -1.99 -9.48
CA ILE A 131 1.82 -1.80 -8.09
C ILE A 131 2.63 -0.51 -7.97
N GLN A 132 2.22 0.38 -7.08
CA GLN A 132 2.89 1.62 -6.76
C GLN A 132 3.37 1.60 -5.30
N GLY A 133 4.63 1.95 -5.08
CA GLY A 133 5.20 2.16 -3.73
C GLY A 133 4.86 3.52 -3.15
N ASP A 134 5.74 4.01 -2.26
CA ASP A 134 5.58 5.28 -1.56
C ASP A 134 5.32 6.46 -2.51
N LEU A 135 4.56 7.42 -2.03
CA LEU A 135 4.28 8.67 -2.75
C LEU A 135 4.77 9.91 -1.98
N HIS A 136 4.66 9.92 -0.66
CA HIS A 136 5.17 10.99 0.20
C HIS A 136 4.86 12.40 -0.31
N GLY A 137 3.61 12.65 -0.72
CA GLY A 137 3.20 13.96 -1.25
C GLY A 137 3.83 14.32 -2.59
N ASP A 138 4.31 13.35 -3.38
CA ASP A 138 4.80 13.56 -4.74
C ASP A 138 3.67 13.38 -5.77
N ILE A 139 2.89 14.42 -5.95
CA ILE A 139 1.77 14.43 -6.92
C ILE A 139 2.27 14.31 -8.37
N HIS A 140 3.46 14.84 -8.69
CA HIS A 140 3.99 14.81 -10.03
C HIS A 140 4.33 13.38 -10.47
N SER A 141 4.93 12.59 -9.59
CA SER A 141 5.18 11.16 -9.83
C SER A 141 3.89 10.38 -10.01
N LEU A 142 2.90 10.60 -9.13
CA LEU A 142 1.60 9.93 -9.26
C LEU A 142 0.94 10.24 -10.61
N LEU A 143 0.84 11.51 -10.98
CA LEU A 143 0.24 11.90 -12.26
C LEU A 143 1.08 11.44 -13.47
N GLY A 144 2.39 11.38 -13.34
CA GLY A 144 3.27 10.79 -14.34
C GLY A 144 2.96 9.31 -14.58
N VAL A 145 2.83 8.53 -13.50
CA VAL A 145 2.44 7.11 -13.57
C VAL A 145 1.05 6.95 -14.21
N LEU A 146 0.06 7.73 -13.77
CA LEU A 146 -1.29 7.69 -14.36
C LEU A 146 -1.28 8.11 -15.83
N GLY A 147 -0.47 9.09 -16.23
CA GLY A 147 -0.24 9.45 -17.63
C GLY A 147 0.33 8.29 -18.45
N GLY A 148 1.30 7.56 -17.91
CA GLY A 148 1.83 6.34 -18.53
C GLY A 148 0.77 5.24 -18.71
N LEU A 149 -0.20 5.13 -17.79
CA LEU A 149 -1.34 4.21 -17.96
C LEU A 149 -2.31 4.69 -19.04
N GLN A 150 -2.53 6.00 -19.17
CA GLN A 150 -3.36 6.57 -20.25
C GLN A 150 -2.73 6.35 -21.62
N GLU A 151 -1.43 6.55 -21.79
CA GLU A 151 -0.71 6.29 -23.02
C GLU A 151 -0.86 4.84 -23.49
N ARG A 152 -0.96 3.90 -22.53
CA ARG A 152 -1.22 2.47 -22.78
C ARG A 152 -2.70 2.17 -23.03
N LYS A 153 -3.56 3.14 -22.92
CA LYS A 153 -5.02 2.95 -22.96
C LYS A 153 -5.52 2.01 -21.85
N TRP A 154 -4.86 2.00 -20.70
CA TRP A 154 -5.28 1.27 -19.51
C TRP A 154 -6.12 2.13 -18.56
N LEU A 155 -6.08 3.43 -18.77
CA LEU A 155 -6.83 4.43 -18.01
C LEU A 155 -7.45 5.44 -18.98
N ASP A 156 -8.73 5.77 -18.77
CA ASP A 156 -9.41 6.89 -19.41
C ASP A 156 -10.06 7.75 -18.33
N GLY A 157 -9.60 8.98 -18.23
CA GLY A 157 -9.94 9.80 -17.07
C GLY A 157 -9.46 9.14 -15.77
N PHE A 158 -10.38 8.94 -14.83
CA PHE A 158 -10.14 8.15 -13.62
C PHE A 158 -10.55 6.68 -13.75
N ALA A 159 -11.12 6.25 -14.88
CA ALA A 159 -11.62 4.90 -15.06
C ALA A 159 -10.59 3.96 -15.70
N LEU A 160 -10.42 2.76 -15.13
CA LEU A 160 -9.62 1.69 -15.72
C LEU A 160 -10.37 1.07 -16.90
N THR A 161 -9.71 1.03 -18.06
CA THR A 161 -10.26 0.52 -19.32
C THR A 161 -9.72 -0.84 -19.71
N GLU A 162 -8.48 -1.19 -19.27
CA GLU A 162 -7.90 -2.51 -19.53
C GLU A 162 -8.64 -3.59 -18.74
N PRO A 163 -9.15 -4.63 -19.40
CA PRO A 163 -9.82 -5.74 -18.72
C PRO A 163 -8.87 -6.48 -17.78
N GLY A 164 -9.37 -6.86 -16.59
CA GLY A 164 -8.58 -7.60 -15.60
C GLY A 164 -7.41 -6.85 -15.00
N LEU A 165 -7.31 -5.53 -15.24
CA LEU A 165 -6.30 -4.68 -14.61
C LEU A 165 -6.76 -4.21 -13.24
N HIS A 166 -5.88 -4.38 -12.24
CA HIS A 166 -6.02 -3.83 -10.90
C HIS A 166 -4.86 -2.89 -10.60
N LEU A 167 -5.11 -1.86 -9.79
CA LEU A 167 -4.08 -0.99 -9.23
C LEU A 167 -3.97 -1.26 -7.73
N VAL A 168 -2.76 -1.49 -7.23
CA VAL A 168 -2.46 -1.63 -5.80
C VAL A 168 -1.44 -0.58 -5.40
N PHE A 169 -1.81 0.28 -4.47
CA PHE A 169 -0.93 1.26 -3.85
C PHE A 169 -0.53 0.76 -2.47
N LEU A 170 0.76 0.80 -2.16
CA LEU A 170 1.30 0.11 -0.98
C LEU A 170 1.33 0.97 0.29
N GLY A 171 0.86 2.22 0.26
CA GLY A 171 0.86 3.12 1.41
C GLY A 171 1.89 4.25 1.30
N ASP A 172 2.04 5.01 2.39
CA ASP A 172 2.88 6.19 2.52
C ASP A 172 2.56 7.27 1.47
N TYR A 173 1.30 7.70 1.48
CA TYR A 173 0.78 8.66 0.51
C TYR A 173 1.18 10.09 0.81
N THR A 174 1.34 10.41 2.09
CA THR A 174 1.53 11.76 2.60
C THR A 174 2.86 11.91 3.35
N ASP A 175 3.08 13.05 3.96
CA ASP A 175 4.32 13.42 4.65
C ASP A 175 5.52 13.65 3.72
N ARG A 176 6.54 14.35 4.22
CA ARG A 176 7.81 14.65 3.53
C ARG A 176 7.69 15.59 2.34
N GLY A 177 6.71 15.39 1.47
CA GLY A 177 6.32 16.32 0.41
C GLY A 177 5.18 17.24 0.84
N LEU A 178 4.80 18.18 -0.03
CA LEU A 178 3.84 19.25 0.25
C LEU A 178 2.52 19.10 -0.52
N TYR A 179 2.31 17.93 -1.14
CA TYR A 179 1.12 17.65 -1.94
C TYR A 179 0.39 16.39 -1.50
N GLY A 180 0.44 16.09 -0.18
CA GLY A 180 -0.27 14.94 0.40
C GLY A 180 -1.78 15.01 0.21
N VAL A 181 -2.37 16.21 0.28
CA VAL A 181 -3.81 16.39 0.03
C VAL A 181 -4.15 16.08 -1.43
N GLU A 182 -3.37 16.57 -2.38
CA GLU A 182 -3.57 16.32 -3.82
C GLU A 182 -3.37 14.86 -4.19
N VAL A 183 -2.39 14.18 -3.56
CA VAL A 183 -2.18 12.73 -3.70
C VAL A 183 -3.40 11.96 -3.23
N LEU A 184 -3.86 12.19 -2.00
CA LEU A 184 -5.04 11.50 -1.45
C LEU A 184 -6.31 11.79 -2.26
N TYR A 185 -6.51 13.04 -2.70
CA TYR A 185 -7.63 13.38 -3.57
C TYR A 185 -7.62 12.55 -4.86
N THR A 186 -6.45 12.44 -5.50
CA THR A 186 -6.29 11.64 -6.73
C THR A 186 -6.59 10.16 -6.48
N LEU A 187 -6.03 9.59 -5.40
CA LEU A 187 -6.21 8.18 -5.06
C LEU A 187 -7.67 7.84 -4.71
N PHE A 188 -8.34 8.69 -3.93
CA PHE A 188 -9.75 8.47 -3.62
C PHE A 188 -10.64 8.62 -4.85
N ARG A 189 -10.34 9.56 -5.76
CA ARG A 189 -11.04 9.67 -7.05
C ARG A 189 -10.87 8.41 -7.91
N LEU A 190 -9.65 7.86 -7.98
CA LEU A 190 -9.38 6.59 -8.66
C LEU A 190 -10.16 5.45 -8.02
N LYS A 191 -10.18 5.36 -6.69
CA LYS A 191 -10.92 4.33 -5.96
C LYS A 191 -12.42 4.43 -6.19
N LEU A 192 -12.99 5.63 -6.19
CA LEU A 192 -14.41 5.86 -6.44
C LEU A 192 -14.82 5.49 -7.87
N ALA A 193 -13.96 5.77 -8.86
CA ALA A 193 -14.20 5.39 -10.25
C ALA A 193 -14.03 3.87 -10.50
N ASN A 194 -13.27 3.17 -9.65
CA ASN A 194 -12.94 1.76 -9.81
C ASN A 194 -13.00 1.03 -8.47
N PRO A 195 -14.18 0.91 -7.85
CA PRO A 195 -14.31 0.44 -6.47
C PRO A 195 -13.74 -0.97 -6.23
N ASP A 196 -13.79 -1.85 -7.24
CA ASP A 196 -13.34 -3.23 -7.14
C ASP A 196 -11.95 -3.48 -7.74
N ARG A 197 -11.33 -2.46 -8.36
CA ARG A 197 -10.07 -2.61 -9.10
C ARG A 197 -8.94 -1.71 -8.63
N VAL A 198 -9.20 -0.75 -7.75
CA VAL A 198 -8.19 0.09 -7.13
C VAL A 198 -8.12 -0.24 -5.64
N HIS A 199 -6.96 -0.67 -5.16
CA HIS A 199 -6.71 -1.10 -3.79
C HIS A 199 -5.69 -0.18 -3.16
N LEU A 200 -6.08 0.44 -2.05
CA LEU A 200 -5.23 1.38 -1.31
C LEU A 200 -4.76 0.68 -0.03
N GLY A 201 -3.49 0.30 0.02
CA GLY A 201 -2.88 -0.28 1.21
C GLY A 201 -2.53 0.77 2.26
N ARG A 202 -2.29 0.33 3.49
CA ARG A 202 -1.87 1.17 4.61
C ARG A 202 -0.37 1.08 4.82
N GLY A 203 0.33 2.20 4.70
CA GLY A 203 1.72 2.35 5.13
C GLY A 203 1.83 2.80 6.58
N ASN A 204 3.05 2.93 7.07
CA ASN A 204 3.28 3.39 8.43
C ASN A 204 3.00 4.89 8.61
N HIS A 205 3.07 5.68 7.54
CA HIS A 205 2.69 7.10 7.57
C HIS A 205 1.16 7.32 7.57
N GLU A 206 0.33 6.33 7.33
CA GLU A 206 -1.12 6.42 7.52
C GLU A 206 -1.49 6.27 9.01
N GLU A 207 -0.79 7.05 9.88
CA GLU A 207 -0.89 7.02 11.35
C GLU A 207 -0.73 8.42 11.92
N ILE A 208 -1.52 8.74 12.97
CA ILE A 208 -1.62 10.10 13.53
C ILE A 208 -0.28 10.64 14.06
N GLY A 209 0.53 9.80 14.71
CA GLY A 209 1.83 10.21 15.27
C GLY A 209 2.82 10.61 14.18
N LEU A 210 2.82 9.89 13.05
CA LEU A 210 3.71 10.18 11.94
C LEU A 210 3.25 11.40 11.15
N VAL A 211 1.98 11.49 10.76
CA VAL A 211 1.48 12.64 9.99
C VAL A 211 1.54 13.95 10.79
N SER A 212 1.54 13.87 12.12
CA SER A 212 1.75 15.04 12.98
C SER A 212 3.23 15.48 13.03
N ARG A 213 4.15 14.51 12.93
CA ARG A 213 5.61 14.75 13.02
C ARG A 213 6.23 15.11 11.68
N TYR A 214 5.79 14.49 10.59
CA TYR A 214 6.48 14.51 9.31
C TYR A 214 5.86 15.42 8.25
N GLY A 215 4.82 16.18 8.61
CA GLY A 215 4.46 17.39 7.87
C GLY A 215 3.04 17.43 7.33
N PHE A 216 2.34 16.31 7.15
CA PHE A 216 1.03 16.32 6.49
C PHE A 216 -0.05 17.14 7.22
N LEU A 217 -0.13 17.05 8.56
CA LEU A 217 -1.09 17.88 9.30
C LEU A 217 -0.75 19.37 9.22
N ALA A 218 0.54 19.72 9.16
CA ALA A 218 0.98 21.11 8.97
C ALA A 218 0.66 21.59 7.55
N GLU A 219 0.86 20.75 6.52
CA GLU A 219 0.47 21.00 5.14
C GLU A 219 -1.01 21.35 5.03
N GLY A 220 -1.89 20.46 5.53
CA GLY A 220 -3.33 20.66 5.46
C GLY A 220 -3.81 21.94 6.15
N ARG A 221 -3.27 22.23 7.34
CA ARG A 221 -3.56 23.47 8.06
C ARG A 221 -3.05 24.71 7.34
N ALA A 222 -1.89 24.66 6.74
CA ALA A 222 -1.33 25.80 5.98
C ALA A 222 -2.13 26.10 4.71
N LYS A 223 -2.63 25.07 4.01
CA LYS A 223 -3.44 25.19 2.79
C LYS A 223 -4.87 25.67 3.07
N TYR A 224 -5.53 25.10 4.10
CA TYR A 224 -6.99 25.26 4.30
C TYR A 224 -7.36 25.83 5.66
N GLY A 225 -6.39 26.13 6.53
CA GLY A 225 -6.67 26.72 7.84
C GLY A 225 -7.62 25.87 8.70
N PRO A 226 -8.64 26.49 9.31
CA PRO A 226 -9.60 25.80 10.17
C PRO A 226 -10.56 24.87 9.41
N GLU A 227 -10.69 24.99 8.10
CA GLU A 227 -11.52 24.10 7.28
C GLU A 227 -10.90 22.69 7.16
N PHE A 228 -9.60 22.53 7.38
CA PHE A 228 -8.93 21.25 7.31
C PHE A 228 -9.41 20.26 8.37
N ASN A 229 -10.27 19.35 7.99
CA ASN A 229 -10.82 18.33 8.89
C ASN A 229 -9.88 17.11 8.98
N ALA A 230 -8.78 17.26 9.71
CA ALA A 230 -7.79 16.21 9.90
C ALA A 230 -8.41 14.94 10.54
N ALA A 231 -9.32 15.09 11.49
CA ALA A 231 -9.93 13.97 12.20
C ALA A 231 -10.74 13.07 11.26
N LYS A 232 -11.53 13.67 10.35
CA LYS A 232 -12.29 12.95 9.34
C LYS A 232 -11.37 12.26 8.34
N LEU A 233 -10.33 12.95 7.89
CA LEU A 233 -9.35 12.40 6.95
C LEU A 233 -8.62 11.19 7.54
N LEU A 234 -8.16 11.28 8.79
CA LEU A 234 -7.49 10.18 9.48
C LEU A 234 -8.38 8.93 9.63
N ARG A 235 -9.71 9.09 9.69
CA ARG A 235 -10.64 7.96 9.67
C ARG A 235 -10.60 7.16 8.37
N ALA A 236 -10.27 7.80 7.23
CA ALA A 236 -10.11 7.07 5.98
C ALA A 236 -8.96 6.05 6.02
N TYR A 237 -7.92 6.31 6.82
CA TYR A 237 -6.80 5.38 6.99
C TYR A 237 -7.19 4.07 7.68
N ASP A 238 -8.24 4.06 8.51
CA ASP A 238 -8.72 2.84 9.17
C ASP A 238 -9.42 1.87 8.21
N LEU A 239 -9.76 2.32 7.00
CA LEU A 239 -10.39 1.52 5.94
C LEU A 239 -9.36 0.91 4.96
N LEU A 240 -8.07 1.12 5.21
CA LEU A 240 -6.99 0.62 4.37
C LEU A 240 -6.45 -0.70 4.92
N PRO A 241 -6.40 -1.79 4.13
CA PRO A 241 -5.78 -3.04 4.53
C PRO A 241 -4.27 -2.84 4.75
N VAL A 242 -3.70 -3.49 5.76
CA VAL A 242 -2.25 -3.44 6.02
C VAL A 242 -1.47 -4.42 5.14
N VAL A 243 -2.16 -5.36 4.52
CA VAL A 243 -1.61 -6.34 3.58
C VAL A 243 -2.70 -6.77 2.60
N THR A 244 -2.34 -6.93 1.33
CA THR A 244 -3.19 -7.50 0.28
C THR A 244 -2.51 -8.72 -0.30
N TYR A 245 -3.19 -9.86 -0.31
CA TYR A 245 -2.72 -11.09 -0.92
C TYR A 245 -3.33 -11.19 -2.32
N VAL A 246 -2.49 -11.13 -3.34
CA VAL A 246 -2.91 -11.20 -4.75
C VAL A 246 -2.54 -12.54 -5.34
N GLY A 247 -3.48 -13.19 -6.02
CA GLY A 247 -3.21 -14.48 -6.60
C GLY A 247 -4.25 -15.00 -7.57
N THR A 248 -4.02 -16.21 -8.06
CA THR A 248 -4.96 -16.99 -8.87
C THR A 248 -4.94 -18.44 -8.44
N GLY A 249 -6.10 -19.11 -8.45
CA GLY A 249 -6.19 -20.49 -7.97
C GLY A 249 -5.76 -20.60 -6.52
N THR A 250 -4.68 -21.34 -6.29
CA THR A 250 -4.10 -21.56 -4.96
C THR A 250 -2.78 -20.80 -4.72
N ASP A 251 -2.30 -20.07 -5.71
CA ASP A 251 -1.00 -19.37 -5.68
C ASP A 251 -1.20 -17.89 -5.36
N PHE A 252 -0.46 -17.37 -4.38
CA PHE A 252 -0.56 -15.98 -3.93
C PHE A 252 0.82 -15.35 -3.72
N VAL A 253 0.87 -14.02 -3.85
CA VAL A 253 1.97 -13.17 -3.39
C VAL A 253 1.42 -12.14 -2.40
N GLN A 254 2.25 -11.72 -1.45
CA GLN A 254 1.93 -10.69 -0.48
C GLN A 254 2.32 -9.32 -1.02
N LEU A 255 1.40 -8.39 -0.99
CA LEU A 255 1.62 -6.96 -1.23
C LEU A 255 1.42 -6.21 0.08
N CYS A 256 2.44 -5.50 0.56
CA CYS A 256 2.36 -4.72 1.79
C CYS A 256 3.33 -3.53 1.74
N HIS A 257 3.20 -2.63 2.67
CA HIS A 257 4.13 -1.50 2.74
C HIS A 257 5.50 -1.91 3.28
N GLY A 258 5.55 -2.46 4.49
CA GLY A 258 6.76 -2.91 5.17
C GLY A 258 7.15 -4.36 4.87
N GLY A 259 6.95 -5.26 5.79
CA GLY A 259 7.41 -6.64 5.66
C GLY A 259 6.37 -7.69 6.04
N MET A 260 6.77 -8.66 6.84
CA MET A 260 5.92 -9.76 7.28
C MET A 260 5.57 -9.62 8.77
N GLU A 261 4.39 -10.10 9.12
CA GLU A 261 3.91 -10.17 10.51
C GLU A 261 3.94 -11.60 11.00
N PRO A 262 4.90 -11.98 11.84
CA PRO A 262 5.06 -13.38 12.26
C PRO A 262 3.93 -13.90 13.14
N GLY A 263 3.12 -13.03 13.71
CA GLY A 263 1.97 -13.38 14.54
C GLY A 263 0.68 -13.63 13.78
N PHE A 264 0.66 -13.47 12.45
CA PHE A 264 -0.51 -13.60 11.61
C PHE A 264 -0.38 -14.80 10.66
N SER A 265 -1.43 -15.64 10.61
CA SER A 265 -1.55 -16.73 9.64
C SER A 265 -2.61 -16.40 8.61
N PRO A 266 -2.26 -16.17 7.33
CA PRO A 266 -3.21 -15.89 6.27
C PRO A 266 -3.89 -17.15 5.70
N GLY A 267 -3.52 -18.37 6.10
CA GLY A 267 -4.04 -19.61 5.53
C GLY A 267 -5.56 -19.65 5.40
N PRO A 268 -6.33 -19.36 6.46
CA PRO A 268 -7.79 -19.31 6.37
C PRO A 268 -8.33 -18.28 5.36
N LEU A 269 -7.66 -17.13 5.24
CA LEU A 269 -8.01 -16.10 4.28
C LEU A 269 -7.74 -16.55 2.85
N LEU A 270 -6.56 -17.14 2.61
CA LEU A 270 -6.16 -17.60 1.27
C LEU A 270 -7.04 -18.74 0.78
N ALA A 271 -7.43 -19.67 1.65
CA ALA A 271 -8.30 -20.80 1.33
C ALA A 271 -9.79 -20.41 1.16
N ALA A 272 -10.20 -19.23 1.66
CA ALA A 272 -11.60 -18.82 1.59
C ALA A 272 -12.08 -18.67 0.15
N ALA A 273 -13.27 -19.17 -0.16
CA ALA A 273 -13.86 -19.07 -1.50
C ALA A 273 -14.24 -17.62 -1.85
N GLY A 274 -14.14 -17.28 -3.13
CA GLY A 274 -14.54 -15.99 -3.72
C GLY A 274 -13.37 -15.04 -3.95
N PRO A 275 -13.57 -14.03 -4.82
CA PRO A 275 -12.48 -13.17 -5.29
C PRO A 275 -11.95 -12.24 -4.19
N ASP A 276 -12.83 -11.58 -3.44
CA ASP A 276 -12.44 -10.59 -2.43
C ASP A 276 -12.86 -11.07 -1.05
N ARG A 277 -11.90 -11.13 -0.15
CA ARG A 277 -12.12 -11.51 1.24
C ARG A 277 -11.28 -10.67 2.15
N PHE A 278 -11.76 -10.50 3.38
CA PHE A 278 -11.05 -9.77 4.43
C PHE A 278 -10.87 -10.65 5.65
N GLN A 279 -9.82 -10.40 6.40
CA GLN A 279 -9.61 -11.03 7.71
C GLN A 279 -9.01 -10.01 8.67
N ARG A 280 -9.60 -9.90 9.88
CA ARG A 280 -8.97 -9.09 10.94
C ARG A 280 -7.67 -9.73 11.36
N LEU A 281 -6.65 -8.90 11.59
CA LEU A 281 -5.38 -9.36 12.13
C LEU A 281 -5.47 -9.72 13.62
N GLY A 282 -6.58 -9.79 14.21
CA GLY A 282 -6.93 -10.03 15.62
C GLY A 282 -5.88 -10.66 16.46
N ALA A 283 -5.57 -11.17 17.34
CA ALA A 283 -4.52 -11.88 18.06
C ALA A 283 -3.09 -11.82 17.46
N LEU A 284 -2.62 -10.67 16.97
CA LEU A 284 -1.21 -10.45 16.59
C LEU A 284 -0.23 -10.82 17.72
N ARG A 285 -0.73 -10.96 18.93
CA ARG A 285 0.01 -11.37 20.13
C ARG A 285 0.32 -12.86 20.21
N GLN A 286 -0.05 -13.66 19.21
CA GLN A 286 0.24 -15.07 19.25
C GLN A 286 1.73 -15.31 19.03
N LYS A 287 2.41 -15.81 20.06
CA LYS A 287 3.80 -16.28 20.01
C LYS A 287 3.97 -17.59 19.21
N ALA A 288 3.04 -17.90 18.31
CA ALA A 288 3.05 -19.14 17.52
C ALA A 288 4.34 -19.29 16.70
N PHE A 289 4.87 -18.18 16.21
CA PHE A 289 6.12 -18.14 15.47
C PHE A 289 7.31 -18.71 16.25
N LEU A 290 7.47 -18.35 17.52
CA LEU A 290 8.56 -18.85 18.36
C LEU A 290 8.32 -20.30 18.85
N ARG A 291 7.07 -20.74 18.94
CA ARG A 291 6.73 -22.10 19.40
C ARG A 291 7.08 -23.17 18.37
N ALA A 292 7.20 -22.80 17.11
CA ALA A 292 7.53 -23.73 16.04
C ALA A 292 9.02 -24.11 16.00
N ASP A 293 9.88 -23.48 16.83
CA ASP A 293 11.32 -23.71 16.88
C ASP A 293 11.96 -23.82 15.48
N PRO A 294 11.88 -22.77 14.66
CA PRO A 294 12.21 -22.86 13.25
C PRO A 294 13.70 -23.13 13.02
N ASP A 295 14.01 -24.02 12.07
CA ASP A 295 15.38 -24.47 11.78
C ASP A 295 16.36 -23.33 11.43
N TRP A 296 15.86 -22.22 10.85
CA TRP A 296 16.70 -21.06 10.55
C TRP A 296 17.21 -20.37 11.83
N LEU A 297 16.50 -20.46 12.96
CA LEU A 297 16.99 -19.96 14.25
C LEU A 297 18.05 -20.88 14.84
N LYS A 298 17.99 -22.20 14.60
CA LYS A 298 18.98 -23.14 15.06
C LYS A 298 20.34 -22.99 14.40
N SER A 299 20.33 -22.57 13.12
CA SER A 299 21.55 -22.32 12.35
C SER A 299 22.24 -20.99 12.65
N ASP A 300 21.56 -20.07 13.32
CA ASP A 300 22.08 -18.75 13.71
C ASP A 300 21.74 -18.45 15.19
N PRO A 301 22.61 -18.86 16.13
CA PRO A 301 22.37 -18.65 17.57
C PRO A 301 22.21 -17.18 17.97
N THR A 302 22.87 -16.25 17.27
CA THR A 302 22.76 -14.81 17.54
C THR A 302 21.38 -14.29 17.16
N SER A 303 20.92 -14.63 15.98
CA SER A 303 19.55 -14.33 15.53
C SER A 303 18.51 -15.00 16.42
N ALA A 304 18.74 -16.25 16.87
CA ALA A 304 17.85 -16.96 17.77
C ALA A 304 17.69 -16.24 19.12
N ALA A 305 18.79 -15.84 19.74
CA ALA A 305 18.78 -15.12 21.02
C ALA A 305 18.08 -13.75 20.89
N LEU A 306 18.34 -13.02 19.81
CA LEU A 306 17.69 -11.74 19.54
C LEU A 306 16.18 -11.94 19.31
N ALA A 307 15.78 -12.88 18.47
CA ALA A 307 14.39 -13.20 18.19
C ALA A 307 13.62 -13.60 19.46
N ALA A 308 14.18 -14.51 20.27
CA ALA A 308 13.58 -14.94 21.51
C ALA A 308 13.28 -13.77 22.44
N ARG A 309 14.22 -12.84 22.62
CA ARG A 309 14.06 -11.65 23.44
C ARG A 309 13.02 -10.69 22.84
N SER A 310 13.16 -10.35 21.54
CA SER A 310 12.33 -9.37 20.86
C SER A 310 10.86 -9.81 20.77
N PHE A 311 10.61 -11.10 20.49
CA PHE A 311 9.25 -11.61 20.40
C PHE A 311 8.58 -11.88 21.77
N GLN A 312 9.35 -12.00 22.84
CA GLN A 312 8.77 -12.05 24.20
C GLN A 312 8.09 -10.74 24.56
N ASP A 313 8.73 -9.63 24.21
CA ASP A 313 8.28 -8.29 24.55
C ASP A 313 7.46 -7.65 23.42
N PHE A 314 7.44 -8.28 22.22
CA PHE A 314 6.66 -7.81 21.09
C PHE A 314 5.17 -8.03 21.38
N THR A 315 4.57 -7.01 21.93
CA THR A 315 3.12 -6.82 21.92
C THR A 315 2.88 -5.66 20.97
N PRO A 316 2.08 -5.84 19.90
CA PRO A 316 1.51 -4.67 19.22
C PRO A 316 0.87 -3.86 20.32
N GLU A 317 1.51 -2.74 20.66
CA GLU A 317 1.00 -1.91 21.73
C GLU A 317 -0.42 -1.51 21.37
N THR A 318 -1.17 -1.22 22.32
CA THR A 318 -2.56 -0.80 22.31
C THR A 318 -3.19 -0.52 20.93
N PRO A 319 -4.47 -0.72 20.73
CA PRO A 319 -5.19 -0.42 19.48
C PRO A 319 -5.00 1.01 18.95
N THR A 320 -4.42 1.89 19.75
CA THR A 320 -4.16 3.30 19.44
C THR A 320 -2.78 3.55 18.81
N SER A 321 -1.89 2.56 18.79
CA SER A 321 -0.56 2.69 18.17
C SER A 321 -0.32 1.55 17.19
N PRO A 322 -0.72 1.70 15.92
CA PRO A 322 -0.48 0.72 14.87
C PRO A 322 1.00 0.66 14.42
N SER A 323 1.86 1.49 15.00
CA SER A 323 3.24 1.70 14.58
C SER A 323 4.15 0.46 14.67
N THR A 324 3.71 -0.63 15.31
CA THR A 324 4.51 -1.85 15.46
C THR A 324 4.05 -3.01 14.59
N ILE A 325 3.06 -2.82 13.73
CA ILE A 325 2.59 -3.89 12.83
C ILE A 325 3.63 -4.14 11.74
N GLY A 326 4.15 -5.36 11.68
CA GLY A 326 5.23 -5.76 10.81
C GLY A 326 4.95 -5.58 9.33
N PHE A 327 3.69 -5.72 8.89
CA PHE A 327 3.27 -5.42 7.52
C PHE A 327 3.52 -3.98 7.10
N MET A 328 3.63 -3.04 8.05
CA MET A 328 3.89 -1.63 7.77
C MET A 328 5.32 -1.20 8.10
N TRP A 329 6.04 -1.94 8.96
CA TRP A 329 7.31 -1.47 9.51
C TRP A 329 8.53 -2.37 9.27
N ASN A 330 8.35 -3.69 9.13
CA ASN A 330 9.47 -4.60 9.04
C ASN A 330 10.23 -4.46 7.72
N ASP A 331 11.54 -4.63 7.78
CA ASP A 331 12.44 -4.56 6.64
C ASP A 331 13.07 -5.93 6.31
N PHE A 332 13.88 -5.94 5.26
CA PHE A 332 14.62 -7.13 4.81
C PHE A 332 16.09 -6.78 4.60
N THR A 333 16.96 -7.76 4.86
CA THR A 333 18.36 -7.64 4.50
C THR A 333 18.53 -7.55 2.98
N VAL A 334 19.58 -6.86 2.54
CA VAL A 334 19.85 -6.67 1.11
C VAL A 334 20.55 -7.88 0.51
N PHE A 335 21.52 -8.46 1.23
CA PHE A 335 22.41 -9.49 0.76
C PHE A 335 22.12 -10.86 1.38
N ARG A 336 22.47 -11.91 0.65
CA ARG A 336 22.31 -13.32 1.13
C ARG A 336 23.20 -13.66 2.31
N ASP A 337 24.35 -13.01 2.41
CA ASP A 337 25.37 -13.21 3.43
C ASP A 337 25.15 -12.33 4.68
N GLU A 338 23.99 -11.69 4.79
CA GLU A 338 23.56 -10.98 6.00
C GLU A 338 22.77 -11.92 6.95
N PRO A 339 22.69 -11.58 8.26
CA PRO A 339 22.00 -12.39 9.25
C PRO A 339 20.55 -12.71 8.88
N ALA A 340 20.07 -13.88 9.31
CA ALA A 340 18.69 -14.31 9.07
C ALA A 340 17.65 -13.45 9.80
N PHE A 341 18.05 -12.78 10.88
CA PHE A 341 17.17 -11.92 11.67
C PHE A 341 17.97 -10.82 12.36
N GLY A 342 17.42 -9.62 12.32
CA GLY A 342 17.95 -8.44 13.00
C GLY A 342 16.84 -7.54 13.52
N GLN A 343 17.23 -6.51 14.25
CA GLN A 343 16.35 -5.45 14.72
C GLN A 343 16.98 -4.10 14.43
N ASP A 344 16.20 -3.22 13.83
CA ASP A 344 16.54 -1.80 13.66
C ASP A 344 15.68 -0.97 14.62
N PRO A 345 16.28 -0.14 15.51
CA PRO A 345 15.51 0.68 16.45
C PRO A 345 14.53 1.66 15.80
N THR A 346 14.76 2.00 14.53
CA THR A 346 13.93 2.95 13.77
C THR A 346 12.92 2.27 12.84
N ARG A 347 13.03 0.94 12.68
CA ARG A 347 12.23 0.18 11.71
C ARG A 347 11.37 -0.92 12.37
N ALA A 348 11.86 -1.75 13.14
CA ALA A 348 11.36 -2.88 13.88
C ALA A 348 12.21 -4.12 13.58
N PHE A 349 11.67 -5.18 12.94
CA PHE A 349 12.44 -6.36 12.59
C PHE A 349 13.00 -6.26 11.16
N VAL A 350 14.17 -6.86 10.96
CA VAL A 350 14.84 -7.01 9.66
C VAL A 350 15.04 -8.48 9.39
N TYR A 351 14.39 -9.01 8.36
CA TYR A 351 14.43 -10.43 8.03
C TYR A 351 15.43 -10.72 6.91
N GLY A 352 16.24 -11.76 7.11
CA GLY A 352 17.05 -12.36 6.06
C GLY A 352 16.29 -13.43 5.28
N GLN A 353 16.92 -13.95 4.21
CA GLN A 353 16.30 -14.90 3.28
C GLN A 353 15.74 -16.15 3.95
N ALA A 354 16.49 -16.73 4.90
CA ALA A 354 16.07 -17.98 5.57
C ALA A 354 14.79 -17.78 6.40
N ALA A 355 14.68 -16.65 7.11
CA ALA A 355 13.49 -16.30 7.89
C ALA A 355 12.28 -16.10 6.99
N VAL A 356 12.44 -15.38 5.88
CA VAL A 356 11.35 -15.14 4.93
C VAL A 356 10.84 -16.42 4.31
N ARG A 357 11.72 -17.30 3.84
CA ARG A 357 11.32 -18.61 3.31
C ARG A 357 10.55 -19.46 4.33
N HIS A 358 10.94 -19.39 5.60
CA HIS A 358 10.21 -20.06 6.66
C HIS A 358 8.82 -19.47 6.85
N LEU A 359 8.70 -18.15 6.94
CA LEU A 359 7.43 -17.45 7.13
C LEU A 359 6.47 -17.67 5.96
N LEU A 360 6.95 -17.62 4.72
CA LEU A 360 6.13 -17.87 3.54
C LEU A 360 5.58 -19.30 3.51
N ARG A 361 6.42 -20.30 3.81
CA ARG A 361 5.98 -21.70 3.89
C ARG A 361 4.98 -21.92 5.02
N ALA A 362 5.20 -21.29 6.18
CA ALA A 362 4.26 -21.40 7.31
C ALA A 362 2.92 -20.68 7.02
N ALA A 363 2.94 -19.64 6.21
CA ALA A 363 1.76 -18.91 5.80
C ALA A 363 0.93 -19.67 4.74
N GLY A 364 1.59 -20.47 3.89
CA GLY A 364 0.94 -21.35 2.91
C GLY A 364 0.40 -22.60 3.59
N SER A 365 -0.86 -22.61 3.97
CA SER A 365 -1.57 -23.75 4.57
C SER A 365 -2.92 -23.97 3.87
N ASP A 366 -3.56 -25.12 4.15
CA ASP A 366 -4.93 -25.41 3.73
C ASP A 366 -5.14 -25.42 2.20
N GLY A 367 -4.08 -25.78 1.44
CA GLY A 367 -4.17 -25.87 -0.01
C GLY A 367 -3.90 -24.58 -0.77
N ALA A 368 -3.47 -23.52 -0.09
CA ALA A 368 -2.97 -22.29 -0.70
C ALA A 368 -1.48 -22.12 -0.45
N ALA A 369 -0.74 -21.53 -1.39
CA ALA A 369 0.68 -21.26 -1.30
C ALA A 369 0.95 -19.76 -1.33
N LEU A 370 1.86 -19.27 -0.49
CA LEU A 370 2.34 -17.90 -0.49
C LEU A 370 3.82 -17.90 -0.93
N HIS A 371 4.10 -17.30 -2.09
CA HIS A 371 5.36 -17.48 -2.79
C HIS A 371 6.35 -16.35 -2.62
N ALA A 372 5.90 -15.11 -2.54
CA ALA A 372 6.80 -13.96 -2.53
C ALA A 372 6.17 -12.77 -1.81
N VAL A 373 7.03 -11.79 -1.49
CA VAL A 373 6.61 -10.48 -0.94
C VAL A 373 7.02 -9.38 -1.93
N ILE A 374 6.10 -8.50 -2.27
CA ILE A 374 6.35 -7.27 -3.02
C ILE A 374 5.98 -6.11 -2.09
N ARG A 375 6.90 -5.19 -1.87
CA ARG A 375 6.77 -4.19 -0.82
C ARG A 375 7.42 -2.83 -1.19
N ALA A 376 7.25 -1.84 -0.34
CA ALA A 376 7.75 -0.48 -0.45
C ALA A 376 8.67 -0.09 0.74
N HIS A 377 8.47 1.04 1.43
CA HIS A 377 9.01 1.44 2.73
C HIS A 377 10.54 1.60 2.84
N GLN A 378 11.33 0.67 2.30
CA GLN A 378 12.78 0.60 2.54
C GLN A 378 13.53 1.63 1.69
N HIS A 379 13.64 2.83 2.21
CA HIS A 379 14.26 3.99 1.59
C HIS A 379 15.18 4.75 2.57
N SER A 380 15.95 5.70 2.03
CA SER A 380 16.80 6.61 2.79
C SER A 380 16.89 7.96 2.08
N SER A 381 17.06 9.03 2.83
CA SER A 381 17.36 10.37 2.28
C SER A 381 18.82 10.54 1.84
N ALA A 382 19.68 9.59 2.16
CA ALA A 382 21.07 9.54 1.74
C ALA A 382 21.35 8.25 0.95
N PRO A 383 22.29 8.27 0.01
CA PRO A 383 22.76 7.08 -0.67
C PRO A 383 23.19 6.00 0.32
N ASN A 384 22.74 4.78 0.08
CA ASN A 384 23.11 3.60 0.85
C ASN A 384 23.02 2.36 -0.06
N PRO A 385 23.43 1.18 0.40
CA PRO A 385 23.40 -0.04 -0.41
C PRO A 385 22.05 -0.33 -1.06
N MET A 386 20.95 -0.13 -0.35
CA MET A 386 19.59 -0.35 -0.87
C MET A 386 19.22 0.68 -1.95
N MET A 387 19.49 1.96 -1.71
CA MET A 387 19.18 3.03 -2.67
C MET A 387 19.97 2.89 -3.98
N HIS A 388 21.23 2.49 -3.91
CA HIS A 388 22.03 2.20 -5.12
C HIS A 388 21.42 1.06 -5.94
N ARG A 389 20.88 0.03 -5.28
CA ARG A 389 20.25 -1.12 -5.95
C ARG A 389 18.91 -0.77 -6.55
N LEU A 390 18.12 0.03 -5.85
CA LEU A 390 16.87 0.58 -6.40
C LEU A 390 17.15 1.42 -7.64
N LEU A 391 18.15 2.29 -7.61
CA LEU A 391 18.52 3.11 -8.78
C LEU A 391 18.99 2.24 -9.95
N ALA A 392 19.88 1.26 -9.69
CA ALA A 392 20.39 0.34 -10.71
C ALA A 392 19.30 -0.54 -11.34
N SER A 393 18.30 -0.96 -10.53
CA SER A 393 17.16 -1.81 -10.96
C SER A 393 15.91 -1.03 -11.37
N ARG A 394 16.05 0.26 -11.65
CA ARG A 394 14.95 1.14 -12.09
C ARG A 394 13.77 1.19 -11.12
N GLY A 395 14.05 1.07 -9.81
CA GLY A 395 13.06 1.19 -8.74
C GLY A 395 12.42 -0.13 -8.28
N LEU A 396 12.68 -1.26 -8.92
CA LEU A 396 12.20 -2.57 -8.48
C LEU A 396 13.37 -3.53 -8.24
N PHE A 397 13.79 -3.66 -6.99
CA PHE A 397 14.93 -4.48 -6.59
C PHE A 397 14.48 -5.82 -6.00
N ARG A 398 15.04 -6.93 -6.51
CA ARG A 398 14.91 -8.25 -5.89
C ARG A 398 16.03 -8.45 -4.89
N HIS A 399 15.68 -8.73 -3.63
CA HIS A 399 16.64 -9.03 -2.57
C HIS A 399 17.37 -10.35 -2.83
N TRP A 400 18.52 -10.52 -2.21
CA TRP A 400 19.28 -11.77 -2.16
C TRP A 400 19.62 -12.37 -3.52
N GLN A 401 19.98 -11.54 -4.49
CA GLN A 401 20.42 -12.01 -5.80
C GLN A 401 21.76 -12.77 -5.69
N GLU A 402 21.92 -13.83 -6.46
CA GLU A 402 23.12 -14.68 -6.43
C GLU A 402 24.39 -13.94 -6.83
N THR A 403 24.24 -12.95 -7.71
CA THR A 403 25.31 -12.14 -8.26
C THR A 403 25.65 -10.91 -7.40
N ASP A 404 24.95 -10.72 -6.29
CA ASP A 404 25.12 -9.59 -5.38
C ASP A 404 25.44 -10.06 -3.97
N SER A 405 26.38 -9.37 -3.28
CA SER A 405 26.80 -9.73 -1.93
C SER A 405 27.26 -8.49 -1.17
N SER A 406 27.47 -8.62 0.14
CA SER A 406 28.00 -7.56 1.00
C SER A 406 29.39 -7.08 0.59
N ALA A 407 30.17 -7.87 -0.14
CA ALA A 407 31.43 -7.44 -0.73
C ALA A 407 31.27 -6.34 -1.79
N ALA A 408 30.09 -6.21 -2.41
CA ALA A 408 29.74 -5.15 -3.34
C ALA A 408 28.82 -4.09 -2.70
N ARG A 409 28.78 -3.99 -1.38
CA ARG A 409 27.90 -3.10 -0.61
C ARG A 409 27.90 -1.68 -1.14
N ASP A 410 29.08 -1.12 -1.35
CA ASP A 410 29.31 0.28 -1.71
C ASP A 410 29.49 0.48 -3.24
N ALA A 411 29.16 -0.54 -4.04
CA ALA A 411 29.22 -0.40 -5.49
C ALA A 411 28.25 0.68 -5.98
N ASP A 412 28.68 1.48 -6.93
CA ASP A 412 27.84 2.51 -7.54
C ASP A 412 26.75 1.91 -8.45
N PRO A 413 25.67 2.66 -8.72
CA PRO A 413 24.56 2.14 -9.53
C PRO A 413 24.97 1.71 -10.94
N ALA A 414 26.00 2.31 -11.55
CA ALA A 414 26.44 1.92 -12.90
C ALA A 414 27.14 0.56 -12.89
N ALA A 415 27.99 0.31 -11.88
CA ALA A 415 28.63 -1.00 -11.68
C ALA A 415 27.59 -2.09 -11.33
N LEU A 416 26.55 -1.74 -10.58
CA LEU A 416 25.50 -2.68 -10.19
C LEU A 416 24.63 -3.13 -11.37
N LYS A 417 24.41 -2.30 -12.39
CA LYS A 417 23.60 -2.66 -13.57
C LYS A 417 24.05 -3.93 -14.28
N GLN A 418 25.33 -4.28 -14.22
CA GLN A 418 25.88 -5.50 -14.82
C GLN A 418 25.70 -6.73 -13.92
N ARG A 419 25.45 -6.54 -12.65
CA ARG A 419 25.34 -7.61 -11.64
C ARG A 419 23.89 -7.95 -11.33
N LEU A 420 23.03 -6.95 -11.34
CA LEU A 420 21.64 -7.12 -10.93
C LEU A 420 20.76 -7.56 -12.12
N GLU A 421 19.73 -8.33 -11.78
CA GLU A 421 18.69 -8.70 -12.72
C GLU A 421 17.82 -7.48 -13.04
N THR A 422 17.99 -6.92 -14.23
CA THR A 422 17.32 -5.69 -14.69
C THR A 422 16.44 -5.89 -15.92
N ALA A 423 16.15 -7.14 -16.31
CA ALA A 423 15.27 -7.43 -17.44
C ALA A 423 13.90 -6.78 -17.28
N ALA A 424 13.30 -6.34 -18.37
CA ALA A 424 11.99 -5.66 -18.37
C ALA A 424 10.85 -6.55 -17.86
N SER A 425 11.01 -7.88 -18.00
CA SER A 425 10.07 -8.88 -17.48
C SER A 425 10.86 -10.03 -16.85
N ARG A 426 10.57 -10.33 -15.59
CA ARG A 426 11.32 -11.29 -14.76
C ARG A 426 10.38 -12.34 -14.18
N ALA A 427 10.83 -13.57 -14.05
CA ALA A 427 10.18 -14.58 -13.24
C ALA A 427 10.23 -14.16 -11.75
N ILE A 428 9.28 -14.65 -10.97
CA ILE A 428 9.25 -14.42 -9.51
C ILE A 428 9.73 -15.71 -8.86
N PRO A 429 10.97 -15.75 -8.31
CA PRO A 429 11.43 -16.93 -7.60
C PRO A 429 10.64 -17.16 -6.32
N ASP A 430 10.36 -18.41 -6.00
CA ASP A 430 9.75 -18.79 -4.72
C ASP A 430 10.63 -18.35 -3.55
N GLY A 431 10.03 -17.77 -2.51
CA GLY A 431 10.74 -17.23 -1.35
C GLY A 431 11.43 -15.88 -1.61
N SER A 432 11.11 -15.17 -2.70
CA SER A 432 11.72 -13.88 -3.02
C SER A 432 11.00 -12.69 -2.37
N VAL A 433 11.79 -11.63 -2.16
CA VAL A 433 11.28 -10.31 -1.76
C VAL A 433 11.67 -9.28 -2.80
N TRP A 434 10.73 -8.42 -3.13
CA TRP A 434 10.88 -7.34 -4.09
C TRP A 434 10.52 -6.01 -3.44
N THR A 435 11.45 -5.06 -3.43
CA THR A 435 11.19 -3.70 -2.99
C THR A 435 10.99 -2.79 -4.18
N LEU A 436 9.86 -2.09 -4.19
CA LEU A 436 9.50 -1.06 -5.16
C LEU A 436 9.40 0.26 -4.42
N ASN A 437 10.41 1.12 -4.59
CA ASN A 437 10.39 2.42 -3.93
C ASN A 437 11.21 3.45 -4.70
N VAL A 438 10.53 4.38 -5.33
CA VAL A 438 11.15 5.56 -5.97
C VAL A 438 10.19 6.73 -5.83
N VAL A 439 10.62 7.75 -5.11
CA VAL A 439 9.87 9.00 -4.90
C VAL A 439 10.79 10.16 -5.28
N PRO A 440 10.93 10.48 -6.58
CA PRO A 440 11.97 11.39 -7.08
C PRO A 440 11.80 12.83 -6.58
N ASP A 441 10.57 13.31 -6.40
CA ASP A 441 10.28 14.66 -5.90
C ASP A 441 10.03 14.68 -4.38
N SER A 442 10.85 13.96 -3.63
CA SER A 442 10.86 13.94 -2.17
C SER A 442 12.28 14.06 -1.63
N VAL A 443 12.40 14.14 -0.29
CA VAL A 443 13.71 14.10 0.40
C VAL A 443 14.49 12.83 0.10
N TYR A 444 13.83 11.74 -0.21
CA TYR A 444 14.46 10.46 -0.54
C TYR A 444 15.01 10.44 -1.97
N GLY A 445 14.22 10.91 -2.93
CA GLY A 445 14.62 10.93 -4.33
C GLY A 445 15.76 11.90 -4.63
N VAL A 446 15.65 13.12 -4.13
CA VAL A 446 16.66 14.18 -4.35
C VAL A 446 18.02 13.78 -3.82
N GLY A 447 18.09 13.26 -2.58
CA GLY A 447 19.34 12.85 -1.95
C GLY A 447 20.03 11.67 -2.64
N CYS A 448 19.28 10.79 -3.31
CA CYS A 448 19.77 9.57 -3.94
C CYS A 448 19.88 9.65 -5.47
N GLY A 449 19.59 10.81 -6.08
CA GLY A 449 19.77 11.05 -7.51
C GLY A 449 18.69 10.41 -8.39
N PHE A 450 17.51 10.12 -7.87
CA PHE A 450 16.39 9.68 -8.68
C PHE A 450 15.81 10.83 -9.50
N ASN A 451 15.64 10.58 -10.80
CA ASN A 451 15.02 11.51 -11.74
C ASN A 451 13.80 10.91 -12.44
N PHE A 452 13.36 9.74 -12.01
CA PHE A 452 12.22 9.01 -12.54
C PHE A 452 11.33 8.48 -11.41
N ALA A 453 10.03 8.39 -11.66
CA ALA A 453 9.11 7.55 -10.91
C ALA A 453 9.06 6.15 -11.51
N SER A 454 8.65 5.17 -10.74
CA SER A 454 8.48 3.80 -11.23
C SER A 454 7.24 3.13 -10.65
N PHE A 455 6.71 2.20 -11.42
CA PHE A 455 5.66 1.28 -10.99
C PHE A 455 5.97 -0.13 -11.49
N ALA A 456 5.56 -1.13 -10.72
CA ALA A 456 5.68 -2.50 -11.16
C ALA A 456 4.42 -2.98 -11.87
N VAL A 457 4.58 -3.94 -12.79
CA VAL A 457 3.47 -4.63 -13.43
C VAL A 457 3.64 -6.13 -13.19
N LEU A 458 2.79 -6.67 -12.33
CA LEU A 458 2.66 -8.10 -12.09
C LEU A 458 1.65 -8.67 -13.10
N ARG A 459 2.06 -9.70 -13.84
CA ARG A 459 1.22 -10.46 -14.75
C ARG A 459 1.07 -11.85 -14.19
N LEU A 460 -0.15 -12.25 -13.93
CA LEU A 460 -0.48 -13.60 -13.49
C LEU A 460 -0.50 -14.55 -14.69
N GLY A 461 -0.31 -15.83 -14.44
CA GLY A 461 -0.43 -16.91 -15.40
C GLY A 461 -1.18 -18.09 -14.78
N PRO A 462 -1.41 -19.17 -15.53
CA PRO A 462 -2.14 -20.34 -15.02
C PRO A 462 -1.52 -21.00 -13.79
N SER A 463 -0.19 -20.93 -13.66
CA SER A 463 0.56 -21.37 -12.48
C SER A 463 1.55 -20.29 -12.04
N PHE A 464 2.01 -20.35 -10.79
CA PHE A 464 2.98 -19.38 -10.27
C PHE A 464 4.27 -19.31 -11.14
N GLY A 465 4.73 -20.40 -11.70
CA GLY A 465 5.90 -20.44 -12.57
C GLY A 465 5.76 -19.59 -13.85
N ASP A 466 4.52 -19.31 -14.26
CA ASP A 466 4.21 -18.49 -15.43
C ASP A 466 4.15 -17.00 -15.11
N TRP A 467 4.10 -16.64 -13.82
CA TRP A 467 3.96 -15.25 -13.41
C TRP A 467 5.21 -14.45 -13.76
N ARG A 468 5.00 -13.21 -14.11
CA ARG A 468 6.08 -12.28 -14.46
C ARG A 468 5.87 -10.94 -13.78
N ILE A 469 6.97 -10.35 -13.33
CA ILE A 469 6.99 -8.99 -12.81
C ILE A 469 7.95 -8.12 -13.64
N GLY A 470 7.49 -6.94 -13.98
CA GLY A 470 8.28 -5.93 -14.67
C GLY A 470 8.25 -4.60 -13.94
N VAL A 471 9.14 -3.70 -14.30
CA VAL A 471 9.13 -2.32 -13.82
C VAL A 471 9.13 -1.37 -14.99
N GLU A 472 8.32 -0.33 -14.87
CA GLU A 472 8.23 0.75 -15.83
C GLU A 472 8.60 2.06 -15.15
N THR A 473 9.22 2.96 -15.89
CA THR A 473 9.69 4.25 -15.38
C THR A 473 9.07 5.39 -16.15
N VAL A 474 8.79 6.48 -15.44
CA VAL A 474 8.30 7.73 -15.98
C VAL A 474 9.27 8.83 -15.56
N ASP A 475 9.70 9.64 -16.52
CA ASP A 475 10.56 10.79 -16.22
C ASP A 475 9.75 11.90 -15.54
N VAL A 476 10.20 12.32 -14.37
CA VAL A 476 9.58 13.37 -13.56
C VAL A 476 10.49 14.59 -13.40
N ALA A 477 11.77 14.45 -13.70
CA ALA A 477 12.79 15.45 -13.40
C ALA A 477 12.86 16.63 -14.37
N THR A 478 12.28 16.48 -15.55
CA THR A 478 12.39 17.43 -16.66
C THR A 478 11.14 18.30 -16.87
N ARG A 479 10.14 18.18 -16.01
CA ARG A 479 8.89 18.93 -16.09
C ARG A 479 8.83 20.13 -15.16
#